data_9ef2f243904ce74e4516f7a4c1607db0
#
_entry.id   9ef2f243904ce74e4516f7a4c1607db0
#
_cell.length_a   1.000
_cell.length_b   1.000
_cell.length_c   1.000
_cell.angle_alpha   90.00
_cell.angle_beta   90.00
_cell.angle_gamma   90.00
#
_symmetry.space_group_name_H-M   'P 1'
#
loop_
_entity.id
_entity.type
_entity.pdbx_description
1 polymer ?
#
loop_
_entity_poly.entity_id
_entity_poly.type
_entity_poly.pdbx_seq_one_letter_code
_entity_poly.pdbx_strand_id
1 'polypeptide(L)'
;MAVQFEKPIALGADHGGYELKEAIKQHLEERGIAYCDFGTNSTASCDYPDYAAATCGAVTNGSSDFAILCCGTGVGMSMCANKIKGIRACCCSDSFSCEYTRRHNDANALCMGGRVVGPGLACQLVDLFLNTPFEGGRHEKRIAKLMAIETR
;
A
#
# COMPACT_ATOMS: atom_id res chain seq x y z
N MET A 1 -7.41 2.29 21.62
CA MET A 1 -7.30 0.85 21.31
C MET A 1 -6.61 0.71 19.95
N ALA A 2 -5.64 -0.18 19.84
CA ALA A 2 -5.06 -0.50 18.52
C ALA A 2 -6.15 -1.16 17.66
N VAL A 3 -6.29 -0.71 16.42
CA VAL A 3 -7.19 -1.38 15.45
C VAL A 3 -6.64 -2.77 15.22
N GLN A 4 -7.43 -3.80 15.52
CA GLN A 4 -7.08 -5.17 15.18
C GLN A 4 -7.52 -5.43 13.75
N PHE A 5 -6.56 -5.82 12.91
CA PHE A 5 -6.85 -6.28 11.55
C PHE A 5 -7.09 -7.79 11.58
N GLU A 6 -8.17 -8.25 10.97
CA GLU A 6 -8.50 -9.68 10.88
C GLU A 6 -7.53 -10.43 9.95
N LYS A 7 -6.95 -9.72 9.00
CA LYS A 7 -6.03 -10.26 8.01
C LYS A 7 -4.67 -9.56 8.07
N PRO A 8 -3.58 -10.26 7.75
CA PRO A 8 -2.26 -9.63 7.71
C PRO A 8 -2.18 -8.56 6.61
N ILE A 9 -1.35 -7.56 6.81
CA ILE A 9 -1.02 -6.55 5.81
C ILE A 9 -0.03 -7.14 4.80
N ALA A 10 -0.31 -7.00 3.50
CA ALA A 10 0.62 -7.43 2.48
C ALA A 10 1.72 -6.37 2.26
N LEU A 11 2.98 -6.76 2.37
CA LEU A 11 4.13 -5.89 2.16
C LEU A 11 4.95 -6.34 0.97
N GLY A 12 5.41 -5.40 0.16
CA GLY A 12 6.31 -5.68 -0.95
C GLY A 12 7.22 -4.49 -1.26
N ALA A 13 8.38 -4.80 -1.79
CA ALA A 13 9.33 -3.79 -2.25
C ALA A 13 10.22 -4.34 -3.35
N ASP A 14 10.80 -3.46 -4.16
CA ASP A 14 11.99 -3.75 -4.93
C ASP A 14 13.25 -3.36 -4.12
N HIS A 15 14.42 -3.44 -4.75
CA HIS A 15 15.68 -3.09 -4.10
C HIS A 15 15.76 -1.62 -3.64
N GLY A 16 15.09 -0.69 -4.33
CA GLY A 16 15.04 0.73 -3.98
C GLY A 16 14.12 1.02 -2.77
N GLY A 17 13.19 0.14 -2.48
CA GLY A 17 12.26 0.23 -1.35
C GLY A 17 12.53 -0.75 -0.22
N TYR A 18 13.55 -1.60 -0.34
CA TYR A 18 13.81 -2.67 0.61
C TYR A 18 14.02 -2.16 2.05
N GLU A 19 14.88 -1.19 2.23
CA GLU A 19 15.18 -0.64 3.57
C GLU A 19 13.94 0.02 4.19
N LEU A 20 13.15 0.72 3.38
CA LEU A 20 11.90 1.32 3.85
C LEU A 20 10.88 0.23 4.26
N LYS A 21 10.77 -0.84 3.48
CA LYS A 21 9.92 -1.99 3.83
C LYS A 21 10.34 -2.60 5.17
N GLU A 22 11.63 -2.77 5.40
CA GLU A 22 12.14 -3.32 6.67
C GLU A 22 11.80 -2.41 7.86
N ALA A 23 11.91 -1.08 7.71
CA ALA A 23 11.48 -0.14 8.74
C ALA A 23 9.96 -0.23 9.02
N ILE A 24 9.15 -0.40 7.97
CA ILE A 24 7.70 -0.58 8.12
C ILE A 24 7.38 -1.91 8.82
N LYS A 25 8.09 -2.99 8.51
CA LYS A 25 7.94 -4.27 9.22
C LYS A 25 8.15 -4.11 10.71
N GLN A 26 9.26 -3.50 11.11
CA GLN A 26 9.54 -3.23 12.52
C GLN A 26 8.42 -2.41 13.18
N HIS A 27 7.92 -1.38 12.50
CA HIS A 27 6.83 -0.54 12.97
C HIS A 27 5.53 -1.33 13.19
N LEU A 28 5.18 -2.24 12.28
CA LEU A 28 4.01 -3.11 12.42
C LEU A 28 4.19 -4.10 13.58
N GLU A 29 5.40 -4.69 13.72
CA GLU A 29 5.73 -5.60 14.82
C GLU A 29 5.57 -4.93 16.18
N GLU A 30 6.08 -3.70 16.36
CA GLU A 30 5.95 -2.91 17.58
C GLU A 30 4.48 -2.61 17.94
N ARG A 31 3.59 -2.60 16.96
CA ARG A 31 2.15 -2.41 17.13
C ARG A 31 1.33 -3.70 17.21
N GLY A 32 1.98 -4.84 17.09
CA GLY A 32 1.30 -6.15 17.07
C GLY A 32 0.41 -6.36 15.85
N ILE A 33 0.71 -5.69 14.73
CA ILE A 33 -0.01 -5.83 13.46
C ILE A 33 0.65 -6.92 12.62
N ALA A 34 -0.09 -7.97 12.29
CA ALA A 34 0.39 -9.05 11.45
C ALA A 34 0.60 -8.61 10.00
N TYR A 35 1.64 -9.12 9.35
CA TYR A 35 1.93 -8.86 7.95
C TYR A 35 2.44 -10.12 7.23
N CYS A 36 2.35 -10.10 5.90
CA CYS A 36 3.01 -11.04 5.01
C CYS A 36 3.99 -10.28 4.11
N ASP A 37 5.26 -10.66 4.13
CA ASP A 37 6.32 -10.06 3.33
C ASP A 37 6.49 -10.84 2.01
N PHE A 38 6.17 -10.21 0.89
CA PHE A 38 6.29 -10.77 -0.46
C PHE A 38 7.62 -10.44 -1.13
N GLY A 39 8.55 -9.81 -0.43
CA GLY A 39 9.89 -9.48 -0.92
C GLY A 39 9.98 -8.02 -1.44
N THR A 40 11.12 -7.60 -1.95
CA THR A 40 12.38 -8.38 -2.00
C THR A 40 13.04 -8.52 -0.61
N ASN A 41 14.04 -9.38 -0.53
CA ASN A 41 14.75 -9.67 0.73
C ASN A 41 16.20 -9.17 0.73
N SER A 42 16.57 -8.32 -0.20
CA SER A 42 17.92 -7.74 -0.30
C SER A 42 17.92 -6.44 -1.10
N THR A 43 19.07 -5.78 -1.11
CA THR A 43 19.32 -4.58 -1.92
C THR A 43 19.81 -4.90 -3.34
N ALA A 44 19.91 -6.18 -3.71
CA ALA A 44 20.27 -6.59 -5.06
C ALA A 44 19.19 -6.17 -6.07
N SER A 45 19.62 -5.67 -7.23
CA SER A 45 18.71 -5.18 -8.28
C SER A 45 17.67 -6.22 -8.66
N CYS A 46 16.43 -5.81 -8.72
CA CYS A 46 15.28 -6.63 -9.10
C CYS A 46 14.18 -5.78 -9.73
N ASP A 47 13.18 -6.41 -10.31
CA ASP A 47 12.13 -5.76 -11.07
C ASP A 47 10.89 -5.52 -10.21
N TYR A 48 10.55 -4.26 -9.99
CA TYR A 48 9.41 -3.86 -9.14
C TYR A 48 8.05 -4.43 -9.57
N PRO A 49 7.75 -4.67 -10.87
CA PRO A 49 6.46 -5.23 -11.27
C PRO A 49 6.18 -6.60 -10.68
N ASP A 50 7.20 -7.44 -10.54
CA ASP A 50 7.05 -8.79 -9.97
C ASP A 50 6.57 -8.73 -8.52
N TYR A 51 7.12 -7.81 -7.75
CA TYR A 51 6.76 -7.62 -6.33
C TYR A 51 5.42 -6.89 -6.17
N ALA A 52 5.10 -5.96 -7.06
CA ALA A 52 3.78 -5.35 -7.09
C ALA A 52 2.68 -6.39 -7.34
N ALA A 53 2.89 -7.28 -8.31
CA ALA A 53 1.95 -8.35 -8.65
C ALA A 53 1.77 -9.34 -7.49
N ALA A 54 2.86 -9.80 -6.89
CA ALA A 54 2.82 -10.74 -5.76
C ALA A 54 2.09 -10.14 -4.55
N THR A 55 2.42 -8.90 -4.18
CA THR A 55 1.85 -8.23 -3.01
C THR A 55 0.36 -7.91 -3.21
N CYS A 56 -0.01 -7.34 -4.35
CA CYS A 56 -1.39 -7.03 -4.68
C CYS A 56 -2.24 -8.30 -4.88
N GLY A 57 -1.62 -9.41 -5.28
CA GLY A 57 -2.26 -10.72 -5.36
C GLY A 57 -2.88 -11.17 -4.03
N ALA A 58 -2.27 -10.83 -2.91
CA ALA A 58 -2.82 -11.11 -1.58
C ALA A 58 -4.09 -10.31 -1.28
N VAL A 59 -4.21 -9.10 -1.84
CA VAL A 59 -5.44 -8.30 -1.71
C VAL A 59 -6.53 -8.84 -2.63
N THR A 60 -6.21 -9.14 -3.87
CA THR A 60 -7.19 -9.61 -4.85
C THR A 60 -7.73 -11.01 -4.56
N ASN A 61 -6.94 -11.87 -3.91
CA ASN A 61 -7.40 -13.19 -3.47
C ASN A 61 -8.08 -13.21 -2.10
N GLY A 62 -8.15 -12.06 -1.42
CA GLY A 62 -8.83 -11.89 -0.15
C GLY A 62 -8.02 -12.28 1.09
N SER A 63 -6.73 -12.64 0.97
CA SER A 63 -5.89 -12.98 2.12
C SER A 63 -5.34 -11.76 2.88
N SER A 64 -5.39 -10.58 2.26
CA SER A 64 -5.10 -9.28 2.89
C SER A 64 -6.17 -8.27 2.49
N ASP A 65 -6.42 -7.28 3.33
CA ASP A 65 -7.29 -6.15 2.96
C ASP A 65 -6.50 -4.97 2.40
N PHE A 66 -5.22 -4.86 2.76
CA PHE A 66 -4.36 -3.76 2.37
C PHE A 66 -2.98 -4.24 1.91
N ALA A 67 -2.44 -3.55 0.90
CA ALA A 67 -1.06 -3.69 0.46
C ALA A 67 -0.26 -2.42 0.75
N ILE A 68 1.00 -2.58 1.13
CA ILE A 68 1.98 -1.50 1.24
C ILE A 68 3.16 -1.86 0.36
N LEU A 69 3.49 -0.98 -0.57
CA LEU A 69 4.47 -1.19 -1.62
C LEU A 69 5.53 -0.09 -1.61
N CYS A 70 6.79 -0.48 -1.61
CA CYS A 70 7.91 0.45 -1.62
C CYS A 70 8.85 0.20 -2.81
N CYS A 71 9.20 1.25 -3.51
CA CYS A 71 10.30 1.24 -4.49
C CYS A 71 11.14 2.52 -4.31
N GLY A 72 11.95 2.91 -5.26
CA GLY A 72 12.74 4.14 -5.13
C GLY A 72 11.90 5.40 -4.99
N THR A 73 10.82 5.52 -5.74
CA THR A 73 9.92 6.69 -5.75
C THR A 73 8.48 6.37 -5.33
N GLY A 74 8.08 5.12 -5.30
CA GLY A 74 6.69 4.68 -5.13
C GLY A 74 5.88 4.73 -6.42
N VAL A 75 6.34 5.47 -7.43
CA VAL A 75 5.59 5.70 -8.69
C VAL A 75 5.44 4.42 -9.49
N GLY A 76 6.53 3.70 -9.73
CA GLY A 76 6.49 2.44 -10.50
C GLY A 76 5.59 1.39 -9.84
N MET A 77 5.68 1.25 -8.52
CA MET A 77 4.81 0.36 -7.75
C MET A 77 3.33 0.75 -7.91
N SER A 78 2.99 2.04 -7.83
CA SER A 78 1.60 2.49 -7.97
C SER A 78 1.06 2.29 -9.37
N MET A 79 1.89 2.50 -10.40
CA MET A 79 1.51 2.24 -11.79
C MET A 79 1.21 0.75 -12.01
N CYS A 80 2.07 -0.15 -11.53
CA CYS A 80 1.85 -1.59 -11.63
C CYS A 80 0.62 -2.04 -10.83
N ALA A 81 0.50 -1.58 -9.59
CA ALA A 81 -0.62 -1.93 -8.74
C ALA A 81 -1.97 -1.56 -9.38
N ASN A 82 -2.06 -0.36 -9.96
CA ASN A 82 -3.29 0.10 -10.63
C ASN A 82 -3.59 -0.61 -11.96
N LYS A 83 -2.68 -1.41 -12.50
CA LYS A 83 -2.96 -2.32 -13.62
C LYS A 83 -3.66 -3.60 -13.17
N ILE A 84 -3.66 -3.91 -11.90
CA ILE A 84 -4.23 -5.13 -11.33
C ILE A 84 -5.69 -4.86 -11.00
N LYS A 85 -6.58 -5.66 -11.59
CA LYS A 85 -8.02 -5.54 -11.38
C LYS A 85 -8.39 -5.65 -9.89
N GLY A 86 -9.17 -4.70 -9.40
CA GLY A 86 -9.59 -4.62 -8.00
C GLY A 86 -8.67 -3.79 -7.09
N ILE A 87 -7.51 -3.32 -7.60
CA ILE A 87 -6.58 -2.49 -6.84
C ILE A 87 -6.81 -1.01 -7.11
N ARG A 88 -6.91 -0.25 -6.02
CA ARG A 88 -6.88 1.21 -6.00
C ARG A 88 -5.65 1.65 -5.20
N ALA A 89 -4.55 1.85 -5.93
CA ALA A 89 -3.27 2.23 -5.34
C ALA A 89 -3.07 3.75 -5.39
N CYS A 90 -2.52 4.28 -4.31
CA CYS A 90 -2.08 5.67 -4.22
C CYS A 90 -0.56 5.72 -4.02
N CYS A 91 0.07 6.75 -4.56
CA CYS A 91 1.47 7.06 -4.29
C CYS A 91 1.51 8.34 -3.44
N CYS A 92 1.83 8.22 -2.16
CA CYS A 92 1.76 9.32 -1.21
C CYS A 92 3.11 9.60 -0.57
N SER A 93 3.41 10.89 -0.39
CA SER A 93 4.57 11.40 0.34
C SER A 93 4.19 12.48 1.36
N ASP A 94 2.90 12.66 1.60
CA ASP A 94 2.33 13.62 2.55
C ASP A 94 1.13 13.02 3.28
N SER A 95 0.87 13.51 4.48
CA SER A 95 -0.20 13.00 5.34
C SER A 95 -1.60 13.35 4.83
N PHE A 96 -1.77 14.52 4.22
CA PHE A 96 -3.07 14.94 3.70
C PHE A 96 -3.54 14.01 2.58
N SER A 97 -2.72 13.81 1.55
CA SER A 97 -3.06 12.91 0.43
C SER A 97 -3.29 11.48 0.91
N CYS A 98 -2.49 11.02 1.86
CA CYS A 98 -2.59 9.66 2.40
C CYS A 98 -3.89 9.44 3.19
N GLU A 99 -4.32 10.40 4.00
CA GLU A 99 -5.58 10.33 4.71
C GLU A 99 -6.76 10.40 3.74
N TYR A 100 -6.76 11.34 2.81
CA TYR A 100 -7.88 11.57 1.91
C TYR A 100 -8.03 10.51 0.82
N THR A 101 -6.97 9.82 0.41
CA THR A 101 -7.13 8.67 -0.50
C THR A 101 -7.90 7.53 0.16
N ARG A 102 -7.79 7.37 1.50
CA ARG A 102 -8.66 6.45 2.24
C ARG A 102 -10.08 6.98 2.34
N ARG A 103 -10.25 8.21 2.81
CA ARG A 103 -11.58 8.84 3.00
C ARG A 103 -12.41 8.91 1.72
N HIS A 104 -11.79 9.24 0.58
CA HIS A 104 -12.48 9.55 -0.66
C HIS A 104 -12.39 8.44 -1.72
N ASN A 105 -11.26 7.74 -1.80
CA ASN A 105 -10.99 6.76 -2.85
C ASN A 105 -11.06 5.31 -2.37
N ASP A 106 -11.21 5.10 -1.07
CA ASP A 106 -11.15 3.77 -0.46
C ASP A 106 -9.95 2.97 -1.01
N ALA A 107 -8.79 3.62 -1.09
CA ALA A 107 -7.58 3.01 -1.61
C ALA A 107 -7.19 1.79 -0.78
N ASN A 108 -6.82 0.69 -1.44
CA ASN A 108 -6.42 -0.56 -0.80
C ASN A 108 -4.93 -0.89 -0.96
N ALA A 109 -4.17 -0.01 -1.61
CA ALA A 109 -2.72 -0.12 -1.71
C ALA A 109 -2.06 1.25 -1.53
N LEU A 110 -1.09 1.32 -0.61
CA LEU A 110 -0.25 2.50 -0.37
C LEU A 110 1.13 2.26 -0.95
N CYS A 111 1.58 3.15 -1.83
CA CYS A 111 2.91 3.10 -2.43
C CYS A 111 3.75 4.29 -1.96
N MET A 112 5.00 4.02 -1.59
CA MET A 112 5.94 5.02 -1.09
C MET A 112 7.33 4.83 -1.67
N GLY A 113 8.09 5.91 -1.73
CA GLY A 113 9.46 5.90 -2.23
C GLY A 113 10.51 5.91 -1.14
N GLY A 114 11.38 4.91 -1.10
CA GLY A 114 12.48 4.84 -0.14
C GLY A 114 13.52 5.96 -0.30
N ARG A 115 13.55 6.60 -1.47
CA ARG A 115 14.41 7.77 -1.76
C ARG A 115 13.66 9.10 -1.60
N VAL A 116 12.39 9.07 -1.24
CA VAL A 116 11.51 10.25 -1.15
C VAL A 116 11.09 10.50 0.29
N VAL A 117 10.63 9.46 0.99
CA VAL A 117 10.17 9.57 2.38
C VAL A 117 11.13 8.87 3.33
N GLY A 118 11.42 9.55 4.45
CA GLY A 118 12.16 8.93 5.54
C GLY A 118 11.29 7.94 6.33
N PRO A 119 11.91 7.05 7.13
CA PRO A 119 11.19 6.03 7.89
C PRO A 119 10.12 6.60 8.83
N GLY A 120 10.39 7.73 9.47
CA GLY A 120 9.44 8.37 10.39
C GLY A 120 8.16 8.80 9.69
N LEU A 121 8.26 9.48 8.56
CA LEU A 121 7.09 9.87 7.77
C LEU A 121 6.39 8.63 7.19
N ALA A 122 7.13 7.66 6.68
CA ALA A 122 6.55 6.44 6.12
C ALA A 122 5.70 5.69 7.16
N CYS A 123 6.19 5.54 8.38
CA CYS A 123 5.43 4.90 9.46
C CYS A 123 4.17 5.69 9.82
N GLN A 124 4.25 7.01 9.85
CA GLN A 124 3.08 7.87 10.04
C GLN A 124 2.04 7.68 8.92
N LEU A 125 2.49 7.63 7.66
CA LEU A 125 1.61 7.40 6.52
C LEU A 125 0.93 6.02 6.58
N VAL A 126 1.67 4.99 6.99
CA VAL A 126 1.13 3.65 7.21
C VAL A 126 0.03 3.68 8.27
N ASP A 127 0.27 4.33 9.41
CA ASP A 127 -0.73 4.45 10.47
C ASP A 127 -1.99 5.18 9.97
N LEU A 128 -1.84 6.30 9.26
CA LEU A 128 -2.96 7.03 8.68
C LEU A 128 -3.74 6.16 7.68
N PHE A 129 -3.03 5.50 6.78
CA PHE A 129 -3.65 4.67 5.75
C PHE A 129 -4.46 3.52 6.35
N LEU A 130 -3.88 2.80 7.31
CA LEU A 130 -4.53 1.64 7.92
C LEU A 130 -5.70 2.00 8.85
N ASN A 131 -5.68 3.17 9.48
CA ASN A 131 -6.67 3.55 10.48
C ASN A 131 -7.74 4.54 9.99
N THR A 132 -7.61 5.08 8.77
CA THR A 132 -8.59 6.03 8.24
C THR A 132 -9.72 5.29 7.54
N PRO A 133 -10.98 5.42 7.99
CA PRO A 133 -12.12 4.78 7.35
C PRO A 133 -12.53 5.50 6.06
N PHE A 134 -13.21 4.76 5.18
CA PHE A 134 -13.87 5.32 4.00
C PHE A 134 -15.13 6.10 4.41
N GLU A 135 -15.33 7.29 3.86
CA GLU A 135 -16.49 8.14 4.18
C GLU A 135 -17.79 7.69 3.52
N GLY A 136 -17.71 6.95 2.42
CA GLY A 136 -18.90 6.54 1.68
C GLY A 136 -19.61 7.71 0.98
N GLY A 137 -20.93 7.66 0.96
CA GLY A 137 -21.78 8.73 0.42
C GLY A 137 -21.48 9.06 -1.04
N ARG A 138 -21.25 10.33 -1.35
CA ARG A 138 -20.95 10.81 -2.71
C ARG A 138 -19.73 10.15 -3.36
N HIS A 139 -18.80 9.62 -2.55
CA HIS A 139 -17.57 8.98 -3.03
C HIS A 139 -17.82 7.59 -3.61
N GLU A 140 -18.82 6.86 -3.13
CA GLU A 140 -19.18 5.52 -3.63
C GLU A 140 -19.47 5.52 -5.13
N LYS A 141 -20.27 6.47 -5.60
CA LYS A 141 -20.58 6.62 -7.03
C LYS A 141 -19.33 6.90 -7.87
N ARG A 142 -18.39 7.68 -7.35
CA ARG A 142 -17.14 8.00 -8.05
C ARG A 142 -16.23 6.77 -8.13
N ILE A 143 -16.11 6.01 -7.05
CA ILE A 143 -15.34 4.77 -7.02
C ILE A 143 -15.95 3.73 -7.97
N ALA A 144 -17.28 3.59 -7.99
CA ALA A 144 -17.96 2.69 -8.93
C ALA A 144 -17.62 3.03 -10.39
N LYS A 145 -17.59 4.32 -10.75
CA LYS A 145 -17.18 4.76 -12.09
C LYS A 145 -15.71 4.51 -12.38
N LEU A 146 -14.83 4.70 -11.38
CA LEU A 146 -13.41 4.39 -11.49
C LEU A 146 -13.22 2.89 -11.75
N MET A 147 -13.86 2.04 -10.95
CA MET A 147 -13.74 0.58 -11.09
C MET A 147 -14.31 0.07 -12.42
N ALA A 148 -15.34 0.70 -12.96
CA ALA A 148 -15.91 0.35 -14.25
C ALA A 148 -14.93 0.54 -15.44
N ILE A 149 -13.86 1.32 -15.25
CA ILE A 149 -12.83 1.50 -16.28
C ILE A 149 -12.06 0.18 -16.53
N GLU A 150 -11.97 -0.70 -15.54
CA GLU A 150 -11.28 -2.00 -15.66
C GLU A 150 -11.94 -2.95 -16.67
N THR A 151 -13.17 -2.71 -17.04
CA THR A 151 -13.96 -3.56 -17.95
C THR A 151 -14.19 -2.96 -19.35
N ARG A 152 -13.52 -1.85 -19.66
CA ARG A 152 -13.64 -1.16 -20.95
C ARG A 152 -12.60 -1.65 -21.97
#